data_12c6df60c9aeb1eac92140c7752c6dd5
#
_entry.id   12c6df60c9aeb1eac92140c7752c6dd5
#
_cell.length_a   1.000
_cell.length_b   1.000
_cell.length_c   1.000
_cell.angle_alpha   90.00
_cell.angle_beta   90.00
_cell.angle_gamma   90.00
#
_symmetry.space_group_name_H-M   'P 1'
#
loop_
_entity.id
_entity.type
_entity.pdbx_description
1 polymer ?
#
loop_
_entity_poly.entity_id
_entity_poly.type
_entity_poly.pdbx_seq_one_letter_code
_entity_poly.pdbx_strand_id
1 'polypeptide(L)'
;NAEYGRAMSGVVNVVTKDGGSKFEGFASLGVSTYSTENTDIFIGLSPDLNRSTDLKFNLGGPIIGDKVTFFTNVRKQTNLGHLNGLRLFNVDDYSNFYYDDPQLWYSEKSGDSSYVPMNTGLGLSALFKLSFNFIKGIRFSTLYSYSDDSWFGYDHGFKYNPDGRSESVKYTRYYAFQLNHMISQKFFYELKYSITDNEYGNYVFKNPFDDRYVHDVFFDSYGPG
;
A
#
# COMPACT_ATOMS: atom_id res chain seq x y z
N ASN A 1 20.06 15.67 -19.99
CA ASN A 1 20.47 16.28 -18.72
C ASN A 1 21.47 15.34 -18.02
N ALA A 2 22.70 15.80 -17.75
CA ALA A 2 23.78 14.92 -17.23
C ALA A 2 23.46 14.32 -15.84
N GLU A 3 22.53 14.89 -15.11
CA GLU A 3 22.04 14.44 -13.79
C GLU A 3 21.28 13.11 -13.87
N TYR A 4 20.65 12.81 -15.01
CA TYR A 4 19.78 11.65 -15.18
C TYR A 4 20.31 10.74 -16.30
N GLY A 5 21.40 10.04 -16.01
CA GLY A 5 21.95 9.05 -16.94
C GLY A 5 20.99 7.87 -17.14
N ARG A 6 20.94 7.32 -18.38
CA ARG A 6 20.10 6.17 -18.79
C ARG A 6 18.59 6.41 -18.86
N ALA A 7 18.09 7.64 -18.82
CA ALA A 7 16.68 7.92 -19.07
C ALA A 7 16.44 7.91 -20.60
N MET A 8 15.79 6.84 -21.09
CA MET A 8 15.54 6.65 -22.54
C MET A 8 14.23 7.30 -23.02
N SER A 9 13.27 7.58 -22.14
CA SER A 9 11.93 8.05 -22.52
C SER A 9 11.46 9.34 -21.83
N GLY A 10 12.13 9.78 -20.78
CA GLY A 10 11.81 11.03 -20.07
C GLY A 10 12.24 10.99 -18.61
N VAL A 11 12.28 12.17 -18.00
CA VAL A 11 12.58 12.36 -16.58
C VAL A 11 11.43 13.12 -15.94
N VAL A 12 10.82 12.56 -14.90
CA VAL A 12 9.84 13.23 -14.05
C VAL A 12 10.55 13.66 -12.78
N ASN A 13 10.72 14.97 -12.60
CA ASN A 13 11.30 15.53 -11.38
C ASN A 13 10.17 15.96 -10.44
N VAL A 14 10.08 15.32 -9.28
CA VAL A 14 9.12 15.67 -8.23
C VAL A 14 9.83 16.44 -7.14
N VAL A 15 9.43 17.70 -6.97
CA VAL A 15 9.94 18.56 -5.90
C VAL A 15 8.95 18.54 -4.74
N THR A 16 9.41 18.13 -3.57
CA THR A 16 8.61 18.16 -2.35
C THR A 16 8.47 19.59 -1.82
N LYS A 17 7.26 19.93 -1.34
CA LYS A 17 6.98 21.22 -0.71
C LYS A 17 7.86 21.39 0.53
N ASP A 18 8.27 22.63 0.80
CA ASP A 18 8.90 23.05 2.05
C ASP A 18 7.89 23.72 2.99
N GLY A 19 8.19 23.75 4.27
CA GLY A 19 7.47 24.59 5.21
C GLY A 19 7.73 26.07 4.93
N GLY A 20 6.66 26.88 4.99
CA GLY A 20 6.74 28.32 4.86
C GLY A 20 7.05 29.05 6.18
N SER A 21 7.09 30.41 6.12
CA SER A 21 7.20 31.28 7.30
C SER A 21 5.94 31.37 8.15
N LYS A 22 4.83 30.81 7.65
CA LYS A 22 3.54 30.71 8.35
C LYS A 22 3.07 29.28 8.37
N PHE A 23 2.24 28.93 9.36
CA PHE A 23 1.58 27.63 9.37
C PHE A 23 0.53 27.59 8.27
N GLU A 24 0.61 26.57 7.45
CA GLU A 24 -0.36 26.24 6.41
C GLU A 24 -0.67 24.75 6.49
N GLY A 25 -1.95 24.40 6.43
CA GLY A 25 -2.37 23.02 6.50
C GLY A 25 -3.64 22.77 5.71
N PHE A 26 -3.88 21.51 5.41
CA PHE A 26 -5.06 21.05 4.73
C PHE A 26 -5.42 19.66 5.25
N ALA A 27 -6.70 19.43 5.48
CA ALA A 27 -7.24 18.11 5.78
C ALA A 27 -8.46 17.85 4.90
N SER A 28 -8.57 16.64 4.37
CA SER A 28 -9.77 16.20 3.66
C SER A 28 -10.07 14.74 3.94
N LEU A 29 -11.36 14.42 3.95
CA LEU A 29 -11.88 13.08 4.01
C LEU A 29 -12.82 12.89 2.82
N GLY A 30 -12.47 11.97 1.94
CA GLY A 30 -13.33 11.47 0.87
C GLY A 30 -13.89 10.12 1.25
N VAL A 31 -15.19 9.91 1.01
CA VAL A 31 -15.85 8.61 1.13
C VAL A 31 -16.63 8.34 -0.14
N SER A 32 -16.63 7.10 -0.59
CA SER A 32 -17.39 6.71 -1.78
C SER A 32 -17.87 5.27 -1.69
N THR A 33 -18.87 4.99 -2.52
CA THR A 33 -19.42 3.64 -2.66
C THR A 33 -19.68 3.33 -4.12
N TYR A 34 -20.00 2.07 -4.39
CA TYR A 34 -20.46 1.59 -5.69
C TYR A 34 -21.94 1.25 -5.59
N SER A 35 -22.72 1.60 -6.60
CA SER A 35 -24.11 1.25 -6.71
C SER A 35 -24.39 0.67 -8.10
N THR A 36 -25.17 -0.40 -8.15
CA THR A 36 -25.56 -1.07 -9.39
C THR A 36 -26.92 -1.77 -9.21
N GLU A 37 -27.65 -1.90 -10.30
CA GLU A 37 -28.85 -2.73 -10.35
C GLU A 37 -28.55 -4.18 -10.78
N ASN A 38 -27.32 -4.45 -11.28
CA ASN A 38 -26.89 -5.76 -11.74
C ASN A 38 -26.36 -6.61 -10.56
N THR A 39 -27.23 -6.93 -9.60
CA THR A 39 -26.84 -7.64 -8.37
C THR A 39 -26.53 -9.14 -8.57
N ASP A 40 -26.89 -9.70 -9.70
CA ASP A 40 -26.55 -11.05 -10.16
C ASP A 40 -25.06 -11.14 -10.59
N ILE A 41 -24.51 -10.05 -11.11
CA ILE A 41 -23.10 -9.95 -11.51
C ILE A 41 -22.26 -9.46 -10.32
N PHE A 42 -22.70 -8.36 -9.67
CA PHE A 42 -22.02 -7.73 -8.54
C PHE A 42 -22.60 -8.18 -7.21
N ILE A 43 -22.35 -9.46 -6.90
CA ILE A 43 -22.94 -10.14 -5.74
C ILE A 43 -22.52 -9.44 -4.42
N GLY A 44 -23.47 -9.29 -3.51
CA GLY A 44 -23.25 -8.77 -2.16
C GLY A 44 -22.67 -7.36 -2.11
N LEU A 45 -22.83 -6.58 -3.18
CA LEU A 45 -22.40 -5.19 -3.19
C LEU A 45 -23.39 -4.37 -2.37
N SER A 46 -22.93 -3.91 -1.19
CA SER A 46 -23.70 -3.03 -0.33
C SER A 46 -23.41 -1.55 -0.70
N PRO A 47 -24.43 -0.67 -0.69
CA PRO A 47 -24.27 0.76 -0.96
C PRO A 47 -23.66 1.53 0.24
N ASP A 48 -22.94 0.88 1.13
CA ASP A 48 -22.31 1.49 2.29
C ASP A 48 -21.29 2.57 1.88
N LEU A 49 -21.41 3.75 2.45
CA LEU A 49 -20.56 4.91 2.11
C LEU A 49 -19.08 4.73 2.47
N ASN A 50 -18.73 3.69 3.22
CA ASN A 50 -17.36 3.41 3.64
C ASN A 50 -16.62 2.43 2.73
N ARG A 51 -17.16 2.13 1.55
CA ARG A 51 -16.53 1.19 0.60
C ARG A 51 -15.18 1.69 0.10
N SER A 52 -15.02 3.00 -0.01
CA SER A 52 -13.73 3.62 -0.26
C SER A 52 -13.58 4.87 0.59
N THR A 53 -12.42 5.01 1.23
CA THR A 53 -12.06 6.20 2.02
C THR A 53 -10.72 6.74 1.57
N ASP A 54 -10.56 8.06 1.56
CA ASP A 54 -9.31 8.76 1.25
C ASP A 54 -9.14 9.92 2.24
N LEU A 55 -8.33 9.68 3.27
CA LEU A 55 -7.96 10.68 4.27
C LEU A 55 -6.64 11.32 3.87
N LYS A 56 -6.62 12.63 3.75
CA LYS A 56 -5.41 13.43 3.47
C LYS A 56 -5.21 14.47 4.54
N PHE A 57 -3.99 14.61 4.97
CA PHE A 57 -3.58 15.64 5.90
C PHE A 57 -2.21 16.18 5.47
N ASN A 58 -2.05 17.49 5.43
CA ASN A 58 -0.74 18.09 5.36
C ASN A 58 -0.66 19.32 6.27
N LEU A 59 0.52 19.57 6.76
CA LEU A 59 0.84 20.70 7.62
C LEU A 59 2.28 21.13 7.34
N GLY A 60 2.50 22.42 7.24
CA GLY A 60 3.84 23.00 7.13
C GLY A 60 3.90 24.33 7.88
N GLY A 61 5.11 24.71 8.28
CA GLY A 61 5.30 25.97 8.96
C GLY A 61 6.67 26.12 9.61
N PRO A 62 6.88 27.22 10.34
CA PRO A 62 8.11 27.48 11.05
C PRO A 62 8.20 26.71 12.36
N ILE A 63 9.41 26.23 12.71
CA ILE A 63 9.74 25.74 14.05
C ILE A 63 10.54 26.83 14.78
N ILE A 64 11.53 27.42 14.10
CA ILE A 64 12.36 28.50 14.64
C ILE A 64 12.39 29.63 13.60
N GLY A 65 11.35 30.45 13.57
CA GLY A 65 11.19 31.50 12.57
C GLY A 65 11.42 30.97 11.15
N ASP A 66 12.18 31.72 10.32
CA ASP A 66 12.53 31.27 8.97
C ASP A 66 13.75 30.35 8.92
N LYS A 67 14.37 30.09 10.09
CA LYS A 67 15.63 29.33 10.17
C LYS A 67 15.41 27.83 10.14
N VAL A 68 14.32 27.35 10.74
CA VAL A 68 13.92 25.94 10.71
C VAL A 68 12.44 25.84 10.37
N THR A 69 12.16 25.18 9.27
CA THR A 69 10.78 24.95 8.84
C THR A 69 10.54 23.45 8.63
N PHE A 70 9.29 23.03 8.76
CA PHE A 70 8.89 21.65 8.50
C PHE A 70 7.72 21.58 7.51
N PHE A 71 7.62 20.44 6.87
CA PHE A 71 6.45 20.05 6.09
C PHE A 71 6.16 18.57 6.32
N THR A 72 4.92 18.25 6.56
CA THR A 72 4.45 16.87 6.66
C THR A 72 3.24 16.64 5.77
N ASN A 73 3.13 15.43 5.23
CA ASN A 73 1.98 14.96 4.48
C ASN A 73 1.69 13.52 4.89
N VAL A 74 0.42 13.23 5.20
CA VAL A 74 -0.06 11.87 5.51
C VAL A 74 -1.29 11.61 4.66
N ARG A 75 -1.34 10.45 4.03
CA ARG A 75 -2.50 9.96 3.31
C ARG A 75 -2.79 8.51 3.66
N LYS A 76 -4.04 8.24 4.02
CA LYS A 76 -4.54 6.87 4.20
C LYS A 76 -5.68 6.63 3.23
N GLN A 77 -5.55 5.58 2.44
CA GLN A 77 -6.56 5.15 1.47
C GLN A 77 -7.05 3.75 1.80
N THR A 78 -8.33 3.54 1.65
CA THR A 78 -8.96 2.22 1.70
C THR A 78 -9.90 2.12 0.51
N ASN A 79 -9.78 1.06 -0.26
CA ASN A 79 -10.71 0.75 -1.34
C ASN A 79 -11.07 -0.73 -1.27
N LEU A 80 -12.33 -1.04 -0.99
CA LEU A 80 -12.84 -2.40 -0.97
C LEU A 80 -13.33 -2.88 -2.35
N GLY A 81 -13.22 -2.01 -3.37
CA GLY A 81 -13.60 -2.31 -4.73
C GLY A 81 -15.10 -2.60 -4.90
N HIS A 82 -15.45 -3.18 -6.03
CA HIS A 82 -16.86 -3.47 -6.40
C HIS A 82 -17.10 -4.94 -6.71
N LEU A 83 -16.07 -5.78 -6.63
CA LEU A 83 -16.17 -7.21 -6.89
C LEU A 83 -16.03 -7.99 -5.58
N ASN A 84 -17.04 -8.80 -5.28
CA ASN A 84 -17.03 -9.68 -4.12
C ASN A 84 -16.96 -11.14 -4.57
N GLY A 85 -16.38 -11.97 -3.72
CA GLY A 85 -16.55 -13.41 -3.71
C GLY A 85 -17.55 -13.85 -2.64
N LEU A 86 -17.91 -15.11 -2.66
CA LEU A 86 -18.74 -15.77 -1.66
C LEU A 86 -17.88 -16.82 -0.96
N ARG A 87 -17.62 -16.67 0.34
CA ARG A 87 -16.80 -17.60 1.11
C ARG A 87 -17.58 -18.91 1.34
N LEU A 88 -17.55 -19.81 0.37
CA LEU A 88 -18.05 -21.18 0.52
C LEU A 88 -16.97 -22.13 1.04
N PHE A 89 -15.71 -21.83 0.71
CA PHE A 89 -14.54 -22.62 1.10
C PHE A 89 -13.58 -21.73 1.91
N ASN A 90 -12.95 -22.33 2.89
CA ASN A 90 -11.76 -21.77 3.56
C ASN A 90 -10.48 -22.27 2.87
N VAL A 91 -9.34 -21.63 3.20
CA VAL A 91 -8.05 -21.95 2.56
C VAL A 91 -7.59 -23.37 2.87
N ASP A 92 -7.91 -23.84 4.05
CA ASP A 92 -7.57 -25.15 4.63
C ASP A 92 -8.61 -26.25 4.36
N ASP A 93 -9.68 -25.97 3.62
CA ASP A 93 -10.65 -26.99 3.25
C ASP A 93 -10.02 -28.06 2.35
N TYR A 94 -10.27 -29.32 2.69
CA TYR A 94 -9.77 -30.47 1.97
C TYR A 94 -10.73 -30.90 0.86
N SER A 95 -10.18 -31.30 -0.28
CA SER A 95 -10.94 -31.89 -1.39
C SER A 95 -10.22 -33.10 -1.95
N ASN A 96 -10.97 -34.16 -2.26
CA ASN A 96 -10.45 -35.36 -2.87
C ASN A 96 -11.28 -35.74 -4.10
N PHE A 97 -10.70 -35.59 -5.27
CA PHE A 97 -11.27 -35.94 -6.58
C PHE A 97 -10.50 -37.06 -7.27
N TYR A 98 -9.78 -37.89 -6.50
CA TYR A 98 -8.86 -38.90 -7.03
C TYR A 98 -9.59 -40.15 -7.55
N TYR A 99 -10.86 -40.36 -7.18
CA TYR A 99 -11.64 -41.53 -7.58
C TYR A 99 -12.22 -41.36 -8.98
N ASP A 100 -12.21 -42.44 -9.78
CA ASP A 100 -12.85 -42.48 -11.11
C ASP A 100 -14.39 -42.32 -11.03
N ASP A 101 -14.99 -42.71 -9.92
CA ASP A 101 -16.43 -42.53 -9.66
C ASP A 101 -16.66 -41.16 -9.01
N PRO A 102 -17.33 -40.22 -9.71
CA PRO A 102 -17.65 -38.90 -9.14
C PRO A 102 -18.51 -38.92 -7.88
N GLN A 103 -19.22 -40.02 -7.58
CA GLN A 103 -20.01 -40.18 -6.36
C GLN A 103 -19.13 -40.31 -5.11
N LEU A 104 -17.85 -40.66 -5.29
CA LEU A 104 -16.84 -40.75 -4.23
C LEU A 104 -16.04 -39.47 -4.05
N TRP A 105 -16.30 -38.46 -4.86
CA TRP A 105 -15.66 -37.16 -4.72
C TRP A 105 -16.11 -36.46 -3.45
N TYR A 106 -15.17 -35.87 -2.78
CA TYR A 106 -15.38 -35.17 -1.52
C TYR A 106 -14.80 -33.79 -1.57
N SER A 107 -15.51 -32.82 -1.04
CA SER A 107 -15.02 -31.44 -0.86
C SER A 107 -15.62 -30.85 0.42
N GLU A 108 -14.78 -30.41 1.32
CA GLU A 108 -15.19 -29.62 2.46
C GLU A 108 -15.71 -28.26 2.02
N LYS A 109 -16.67 -27.74 2.76
CA LYS A 109 -17.29 -26.43 2.55
C LYS A 109 -17.51 -25.79 3.92
N SER A 110 -16.42 -25.38 4.56
CA SER A 110 -16.45 -24.86 5.92
C SER A 110 -16.64 -23.33 5.96
N GLY A 111 -16.75 -22.67 4.81
CA GLY A 111 -16.96 -21.24 4.72
C GLY A 111 -18.32 -20.79 5.26
N ASP A 112 -18.37 -19.55 5.73
CA ASP A 112 -19.52 -18.93 6.39
C ASP A 112 -20.56 -18.32 5.44
N SER A 113 -20.35 -18.46 4.13
CA SER A 113 -21.18 -17.88 3.06
C SER A 113 -21.23 -16.34 3.08
N SER A 114 -20.25 -15.67 3.69
CA SER A 114 -20.16 -14.22 3.67
C SER A 114 -19.65 -13.69 2.33
N TYR A 115 -20.04 -12.46 1.99
CA TYR A 115 -19.49 -11.76 0.84
C TYR A 115 -18.18 -11.08 1.22
N VAL A 116 -17.10 -11.39 0.49
CA VAL A 116 -15.75 -10.89 0.76
C VAL A 116 -15.28 -10.04 -0.41
N PRO A 117 -14.82 -8.80 -0.17
CA PRO A 117 -14.23 -7.96 -1.22
C PRO A 117 -13.01 -8.62 -1.88
N MET A 118 -12.96 -8.60 -3.21
CA MET A 118 -11.91 -9.31 -3.97
C MET A 118 -10.95 -8.40 -4.74
N ASN A 119 -11.27 -7.13 -4.96
CA ASN A 119 -10.38 -6.17 -5.61
C ASN A 119 -10.11 -4.99 -4.68
N THR A 120 -9.39 -5.25 -3.61
CA THR A 120 -9.16 -4.27 -2.55
C THR A 120 -7.79 -3.61 -2.70
N GLY A 121 -7.67 -2.42 -2.12
CA GLY A 121 -6.39 -1.73 -1.96
C GLY A 121 -6.39 -0.92 -0.67
N LEU A 122 -5.33 -1.06 0.09
CA LEU A 122 -5.05 -0.29 1.30
C LEU A 122 -3.74 0.43 1.09
N GLY A 123 -3.66 1.69 1.48
CA GLY A 123 -2.42 2.46 1.38
C GLY A 123 -2.29 3.45 2.53
N LEU A 124 -1.11 3.48 3.12
CA LEU A 124 -0.68 4.51 4.06
C LEU A 124 0.60 5.13 3.53
N SER A 125 0.61 6.43 3.33
CA SER A 125 1.83 7.16 3.02
C SER A 125 2.03 8.31 3.98
N ALA A 126 3.27 8.53 4.38
CA ALA A 126 3.68 9.64 5.23
C ALA A 126 4.98 10.24 4.68
N LEU A 127 5.07 11.55 4.71
CA LEU A 127 6.25 12.31 4.35
C LEU A 127 6.49 13.35 5.42
N PHE A 128 7.74 13.48 5.85
CA PHE A 128 8.20 14.49 6.77
C PHE A 128 9.48 15.12 6.25
N LYS A 129 9.50 16.44 6.16
CA LYS A 129 10.66 17.22 5.69
C LYS A 129 11.00 18.31 6.69
N LEU A 130 12.29 18.43 6.99
CA LEU A 130 12.86 19.56 7.72
C LEU A 130 13.79 20.34 6.82
N SER A 131 13.75 21.66 6.93
CA SER A 131 14.64 22.56 6.21
C SER A 131 15.30 23.53 7.19
N PHE A 132 16.61 23.68 7.05
CA PHE A 132 17.47 24.46 7.93
C PHE A 132 18.16 25.57 7.11
N ASN A 133 18.02 26.82 7.53
CA ASN A 133 18.53 28.03 6.88
C ASN A 133 19.28 28.94 7.90
N PHE A 134 20.18 28.37 8.70
CA PHE A 134 20.87 29.13 9.75
C PHE A 134 21.94 30.08 9.22
N ILE A 135 22.55 29.75 8.07
CA ILE A 135 23.64 30.45 7.48
C ILE A 135 23.23 30.99 6.11
N LYS A 136 23.45 32.26 5.85
CA LYS A 136 23.15 32.88 4.55
C LYS A 136 23.92 32.15 3.44
N GLY A 137 23.17 31.73 2.40
CA GLY A 137 23.75 31.01 1.27
C GLY A 137 23.85 29.50 1.49
N ILE A 138 23.57 28.97 2.69
CA ILE A 138 23.58 27.55 2.97
C ILE A 138 22.18 27.12 3.39
N ARG A 139 21.64 26.11 2.67
CA ARG A 139 20.38 25.43 3.01
C ARG A 139 20.62 23.94 3.10
N PHE A 140 20.28 23.39 4.24
CA PHE A 140 20.25 21.94 4.45
C PHE A 140 18.80 21.47 4.60
N SER A 141 18.46 20.32 4.02
CA SER A 141 17.16 19.68 4.25
C SER A 141 17.29 18.19 4.41
N THR A 142 16.43 17.63 5.23
CA THR A 142 16.26 16.19 5.37
C THR A 142 14.80 15.82 5.12
N LEU A 143 14.59 14.67 4.48
CA LEU A 143 13.29 14.15 4.13
C LEU A 143 13.24 12.68 4.53
N TYR A 144 12.17 12.31 5.20
CA TYR A 144 11.75 10.94 5.43
C TYR A 144 10.41 10.69 4.73
N SER A 145 10.31 9.60 3.99
CA SER A 145 9.05 9.16 3.40
C SER A 145 8.86 7.67 3.69
N TYR A 146 7.64 7.33 4.02
CA TYR A 146 7.17 5.98 4.29
C TYR A 146 5.93 5.69 3.45
N SER A 147 5.87 4.52 2.85
CA SER A 147 4.63 3.96 2.30
C SER A 147 4.47 2.50 2.68
N ASP A 148 3.22 2.13 2.91
CA ASP A 148 2.76 0.80 3.24
C ASP A 148 1.50 0.57 2.41
N ASP A 149 1.64 -0.25 1.38
CA ASP A 149 0.60 -0.51 0.41
C ASP A 149 0.32 -2.01 0.37
N SER A 150 -0.96 -2.38 0.41
CA SER A 150 -1.40 -3.75 0.18
C SER A 150 -2.60 -3.80 -0.75
N TRP A 151 -2.69 -4.86 -1.55
CA TRP A 151 -3.80 -5.01 -2.48
C TRP A 151 -4.06 -6.46 -2.85
N PHE A 152 -5.33 -6.74 -3.15
CA PHE A 152 -5.76 -7.95 -3.80
C PHE A 152 -6.21 -7.66 -5.23
N GLY A 153 -5.69 -8.39 -6.20
CA GLY A 153 -6.27 -8.45 -7.54
C GLY A 153 -7.51 -9.35 -7.57
N TYR A 154 -8.50 -9.01 -8.40
CA TYR A 154 -9.61 -9.93 -8.63
C TYR A 154 -9.15 -11.15 -9.43
N ASP A 155 -9.49 -12.33 -8.94
CA ASP A 155 -9.33 -13.59 -9.64
C ASP A 155 -10.64 -14.38 -9.56
N HIS A 156 -11.24 -14.65 -10.72
CA HIS A 156 -12.53 -15.34 -10.79
C HIS A 156 -12.43 -16.80 -10.30
N GLY A 157 -11.27 -17.44 -10.43
CA GLY A 157 -11.03 -18.79 -9.94
C GLY A 157 -11.21 -18.92 -8.42
N PHE A 158 -11.01 -17.83 -7.69
CA PHE A 158 -11.19 -17.75 -6.24
C PHE A 158 -12.54 -17.19 -5.80
N LYS A 159 -13.53 -17.07 -6.69
CA LYS A 159 -14.84 -16.50 -6.35
C LYS A 159 -15.49 -17.14 -5.13
N TYR A 160 -15.30 -18.44 -4.93
CA TYR A 160 -15.87 -19.20 -3.82
C TYR A 160 -14.88 -19.52 -2.70
N ASN A 161 -13.61 -19.19 -2.88
CA ASN A 161 -12.56 -19.22 -1.86
C ASN A 161 -11.79 -17.87 -1.87
N PRO A 162 -12.45 -16.77 -1.53
CA PRO A 162 -11.85 -15.43 -1.70
C PRO A 162 -10.61 -15.20 -0.85
N ASP A 163 -10.45 -15.91 0.27
CA ASP A 163 -9.32 -15.79 1.18
C ASP A 163 -8.10 -16.63 0.72
N GLY A 164 -8.27 -17.53 -0.25
CA GLY A 164 -7.17 -18.32 -0.83
C GLY A 164 -6.29 -17.54 -1.81
N ARG A 165 -6.60 -16.27 -2.08
CA ARG A 165 -5.78 -15.41 -2.94
C ARG A 165 -4.60 -14.85 -2.18
N SER A 166 -3.49 -14.67 -2.88
CA SER A 166 -2.36 -13.97 -2.32
C SER A 166 -2.60 -12.46 -2.24
N GLU A 167 -2.21 -11.88 -1.11
CA GLU A 167 -2.09 -10.44 -0.93
C GLU A 167 -0.73 -9.97 -1.44
N SER A 168 -0.72 -8.91 -2.23
CA SER A 168 0.50 -8.20 -2.56
C SER A 168 0.71 -7.09 -1.56
N VAL A 169 1.90 -7.02 -0.98
CA VAL A 169 2.29 -5.98 -0.02
C VAL A 169 3.57 -5.30 -0.48
N LYS A 170 3.66 -4.01 -0.22
CA LYS A 170 4.86 -3.23 -0.54
C LYS A 170 5.11 -2.20 0.56
N TYR A 171 6.30 -2.27 1.15
CA TYR A 171 6.79 -1.28 2.09
C TYR A 171 7.94 -0.51 1.46
N THR A 172 7.92 0.82 1.61
CA THR A 172 9.02 1.66 1.14
C THR A 172 9.39 2.65 2.23
N ARG A 173 10.67 2.71 2.54
CA ARG A 173 11.26 3.75 3.39
C ARG A 173 12.28 4.51 2.56
N TYR A 174 12.16 5.81 2.56
CA TYR A 174 13.05 6.69 1.80
C TYR A 174 13.57 7.80 2.70
N TYR A 175 14.87 7.94 2.72
CA TYR A 175 15.58 9.00 3.42
C TYR A 175 16.34 9.82 2.40
N ALA A 176 16.29 11.14 2.48
CA ALA A 176 17.07 12.02 1.64
C ALA A 176 17.66 13.16 2.45
N PHE A 177 18.88 13.51 2.10
CA PHE A 177 19.64 14.65 2.65
C PHE A 177 20.08 15.51 1.48
N GLN A 178 19.86 16.81 1.58
CA GLN A 178 20.22 17.75 0.52
C GLN A 178 20.88 18.96 1.14
N LEU A 179 22.03 19.32 0.59
CA LEU A 179 22.76 20.53 0.92
C LEU A 179 22.87 21.39 -0.32
N ASN A 180 22.36 22.61 -0.25
CA ASN A 180 22.53 23.64 -1.27
C ASN A 180 23.43 24.73 -0.69
N HIS A 181 24.53 25.05 -1.37
CA HIS A 181 25.43 26.12 -0.95
C HIS A 181 25.72 27.07 -2.10
N MET A 182 25.30 28.31 -1.93
CA MET A 182 25.62 29.44 -2.81
C MET A 182 26.84 30.17 -2.27
N ILE A 183 28.01 29.89 -2.83
CA ILE A 183 29.27 30.52 -2.43
C ILE A 183 29.31 31.96 -2.93
N SER A 184 28.80 32.22 -4.14
CA SER A 184 28.68 33.54 -4.74
C SER A 184 27.52 33.60 -5.73
N GLN A 185 27.22 34.76 -6.29
CA GLN A 185 26.19 34.91 -7.33
C GLN A 185 26.47 34.08 -8.61
N LYS A 186 27.73 33.66 -8.80
CA LYS A 186 28.18 32.93 -10.00
C LYS A 186 28.53 31.46 -9.72
N PHE A 187 28.61 31.08 -8.44
CA PHE A 187 29.01 29.72 -8.07
C PHE A 187 28.15 29.16 -6.95
N PHE A 188 27.53 28.05 -7.22
CA PHE A 188 26.78 27.25 -6.26
C PHE A 188 27.04 25.76 -6.49
N TYR A 189 26.81 24.95 -5.47
CA TYR A 189 26.77 23.51 -5.59
C TYR A 189 25.62 22.93 -4.77
N GLU A 190 25.22 21.72 -5.18
CA GLU A 190 24.20 20.91 -4.51
C GLU A 190 24.76 19.51 -4.28
N LEU A 191 24.61 19.04 -3.04
CA LEU A 191 24.90 17.66 -2.67
C LEU A 191 23.59 16.98 -2.28
N LYS A 192 23.32 15.83 -2.89
CA LYS A 192 22.17 14.99 -2.57
C LYS A 192 22.65 13.60 -2.19
N TYR A 193 22.10 13.07 -1.10
CA TYR A 193 22.30 11.70 -0.68
C TYR A 193 20.97 11.10 -0.33
N SER A 194 20.67 9.88 -0.81
CA SER A 194 19.43 9.21 -0.50
C SER A 194 19.62 7.71 -0.28
N ILE A 195 18.78 7.17 0.59
CA ILE A 195 18.68 5.75 0.87
C ILE A 195 17.23 5.35 0.64
N THR A 196 17.03 4.27 -0.09
CA THR A 196 15.72 3.66 -0.31
C THR A 196 15.77 2.22 0.14
N ASP A 197 14.84 1.85 1.01
CA ASP A 197 14.60 0.49 1.44
C ASP A 197 13.21 0.07 0.95
N ASN A 198 13.16 -0.98 0.11
CA ASN A 198 11.93 -1.52 -0.46
C ASN A 198 11.80 -2.99 -0.07
N GLU A 199 10.64 -3.33 0.48
CA GLU A 199 10.23 -4.69 0.76
C GLU A 199 8.96 -4.99 -0.03
N TYR A 200 8.94 -6.12 -0.72
CA TYR A 200 7.78 -6.59 -1.48
C TYR A 200 7.48 -8.02 -1.09
N GLY A 201 6.21 -8.32 -0.88
CA GLY A 201 5.71 -9.66 -0.60
C GLY A 201 4.45 -9.97 -1.40
N ASN A 202 4.27 -11.27 -1.68
CA ASN A 202 3.04 -11.78 -2.26
C ASN A 202 2.78 -13.15 -1.64
N TYR A 203 1.75 -13.26 -0.78
CA TYR A 203 1.48 -14.47 0.00
C TYR A 203 0.02 -14.52 0.45
N VAL A 204 -0.48 -15.72 0.68
CA VAL A 204 -1.78 -15.94 1.34
C VAL A 204 -1.61 -15.69 2.84
N PHE A 205 -0.60 -16.32 3.46
CA PHE A 205 -0.24 -16.08 4.85
C PHE A 205 1.20 -15.57 4.93
N LYS A 206 1.43 -14.56 5.77
CA LYS A 206 2.75 -13.93 5.93
C LYS A 206 3.83 -14.90 6.44
N ASN A 207 3.44 -15.84 7.30
CA ASN A 207 4.32 -16.91 7.74
C ASN A 207 4.36 -18.01 6.68
N PRO A 208 5.52 -18.32 6.05
CA PRO A 208 5.60 -19.39 5.04
C PRO A 208 5.36 -20.80 5.62
N PHE A 209 5.43 -20.94 6.94
CA PHE A 209 5.17 -22.18 7.68
C PHE A 209 3.83 -22.14 8.41
N ASP A 210 2.85 -21.39 7.91
CA ASP A 210 1.50 -21.33 8.48
C ASP A 210 0.78 -22.66 8.23
N ASP A 211 0.28 -23.29 9.28
CA ASP A 211 -0.35 -24.62 9.23
C ASP A 211 -1.55 -24.66 8.27
N ARG A 212 -2.21 -23.52 8.05
CA ARG A 212 -3.33 -23.39 7.10
C ARG A 212 -2.96 -23.60 5.63
N TYR A 213 -1.66 -23.67 5.29
CA TYR A 213 -1.23 -24.05 3.94
C TYR A 213 -1.42 -25.54 3.65
N VAL A 214 -1.56 -26.37 4.70
CA VAL A 214 -1.67 -27.83 4.58
C VAL A 214 -2.79 -28.31 5.48
N HIS A 215 -3.72 -29.07 4.93
CA HIS A 215 -4.80 -29.66 5.70
C HIS A 215 -4.29 -30.73 6.68
N ASP A 216 -4.87 -30.80 7.88
CA ASP A 216 -4.45 -31.69 8.97
C ASP A 216 -4.32 -33.16 8.56
N VAL A 217 -5.16 -33.63 7.62
CA VAL A 217 -5.09 -35.00 7.09
C VAL A 217 -3.71 -35.37 6.55
N PHE A 218 -2.94 -34.41 6.04
CA PHE A 218 -1.59 -34.66 5.55
C PHE A 218 -0.57 -34.76 6.66
N PHE A 219 -0.77 -34.05 7.77
CA PHE A 219 0.12 -34.17 8.96
C PHE A 219 -0.03 -35.54 9.62
N ASP A 220 -1.25 -36.05 9.73
CA ASP A 220 -1.52 -37.36 10.33
C ASP A 220 -0.95 -38.52 9.50
N SER A 221 -0.93 -38.37 8.16
CA SER A 221 -0.51 -39.43 7.23
C SER A 221 1.01 -39.50 7.02
N TYR A 222 1.72 -38.38 7.12
CA TYR A 222 3.13 -38.28 6.75
C TYR A 222 4.04 -37.78 7.88
N GLY A 223 3.46 -37.41 9.02
CA GLY A 223 4.19 -36.76 10.12
C GLY A 223 4.57 -35.31 9.78
N PRO A 224 5.04 -34.55 10.77
CA PRO A 224 5.51 -33.19 10.50
C PRO A 224 6.74 -33.26 9.59
N GLY A 225 6.62 -32.66 8.38
CA GLY A 225 7.70 -32.56 7.41
C GLY A 225 8.80 -31.59 7.85
#